data_7cec480f13db85a12623816907091cde
#
_entry.id   7cec480f13db85a12623816907091cde
#
_cell.length_a   1.000
_cell.length_b   1.000
_cell.length_c   1.000
_cell.angle_alpha   90.00
_cell.angle_beta   90.00
_cell.angle_gamma   90.00
#
_symmetry.space_group_name_H-M   'P 1'
#
loop_
_entity.id
_entity.type
_entity.pdbx_description
1 polymer ?
#
loop_
_entity_poly.entity_id
_entity_poly.type
_entity_poly.pdbx_seq_one_letter_code
_entity_poly.pdbx_strand_id
1 'polypeptide(L)'
;MLEVRFFARLREALGRERLSLPLEAPGLTVEGLLQALEIEIPGARAQLTAPGIRLAVNQTFIEDVAFVLNPGDEIAFLPPVTGG
;
A
#
# COMPACT_ATOMS: atom_id res chain seq x y z
N MET A 1 5.18 8.32 10.87
CA MET A 1 4.37 7.13 10.59
C MET A 1 3.81 7.19 9.18
N LEU A 2 3.74 6.07 8.53
CA LEU A 2 2.94 5.92 7.32
C LEU A 2 1.58 5.38 7.70
N GLU A 3 0.53 5.92 7.08
CA GLU A 3 -0.81 5.36 7.21
C GLU A 3 -1.16 4.62 5.95
N VAL A 4 -1.36 3.30 6.05
CA VAL A 4 -1.66 2.46 4.89
C VAL A 4 -3.10 1.99 5.00
N ARG A 5 -3.86 2.15 3.92
CA ARG A 5 -5.27 1.78 3.88
C ARG A 5 -5.52 0.78 2.76
N PHE A 6 -6.36 -0.19 3.07
CA PHE A 6 -6.75 -1.25 2.13
C PHE A 6 -8.25 -1.14 1.88
N PHE A 7 -8.64 -1.09 0.61
CA PHE A 7 -10.03 -0.86 0.23
C PHE A 7 -10.69 -2.10 -0.34
N ALA A 8 -12.00 -2.18 -0.16
CA ALA A 8 -12.87 -3.20 -0.74
C ALA A 8 -12.35 -4.63 -0.49
N ARG A 9 -12.19 -5.43 -1.55
CA ARG A 9 -11.78 -6.82 -1.38
C ARG A 9 -10.37 -6.98 -0.83
N LEU A 10 -9.51 -5.96 -0.95
CA LEU A 10 -8.18 -6.02 -0.35
C LEU A 10 -8.29 -6.02 1.17
N ARG A 11 -9.22 -5.24 1.71
CA ARG A 11 -9.49 -5.23 3.14
C ARG A 11 -9.90 -6.61 3.61
N GLU A 12 -10.75 -7.28 2.85
CA GLU A 12 -11.20 -8.64 3.20
C GLU A 12 -10.06 -9.65 3.07
N ALA A 13 -9.29 -9.57 1.98
CA ALA A 13 -8.21 -10.51 1.72
C ALA A 13 -7.09 -10.41 2.77
N LEU A 14 -6.79 -9.20 3.22
CA LEU A 14 -5.71 -8.97 4.18
C LEU A 14 -6.18 -8.98 5.63
N GLY A 15 -7.49 -8.95 5.85
CA GLY A 15 -8.05 -8.94 7.20
C GLY A 15 -7.87 -7.65 7.95
N ARG A 16 -7.55 -6.57 7.25
CA ARG A 16 -7.32 -5.25 7.85
C ARG A 16 -7.82 -4.15 6.96
N GLU A 17 -8.31 -3.10 7.58
CA GLU A 17 -8.73 -1.89 6.88
C GLU A 17 -7.59 -0.89 6.78
N ARG A 18 -6.73 -0.84 7.80
CA ARG A 18 -5.61 0.08 7.86
C ARG A 18 -4.46 -0.49 8.66
N LEU A 19 -3.29 0.05 8.43
CA LEU A 19 -2.10 -0.33 9.17
C LEU A 19 -1.18 0.90 9.24
N SER A 20 -0.68 1.19 10.44
CA SER A 20 0.31 2.25 10.62
C SER A 20 1.69 1.62 10.68
N LEU A 21 2.61 2.15 9.89
CA LEU A 21 4.01 1.69 9.89
C LEU A 21 4.93 2.82 10.33
N PRO A 22 5.91 2.52 11.19
CA PRO A 22 6.88 3.55 11.59
C PRO A 22 7.73 3.99 10.41
N LEU A 23 7.84 5.29 10.23
CA LEU A 23 8.78 5.89 9.29
C LEU A 23 9.14 7.25 9.85
N GLU A 24 10.39 7.39 10.33
CA GLU A 24 10.82 8.61 11.00
C GLU A 24 11.62 9.53 10.11
N ALA A 25 12.13 9.02 8.97
CA ALA A 25 12.90 9.80 8.02
C ALA A 25 12.56 9.38 6.61
N PRO A 26 12.72 10.26 5.61
CA PRO A 26 12.50 9.89 4.21
C PRO A 26 13.47 8.78 3.76
N GLY A 27 13.08 8.03 2.74
CA GLY A 27 13.96 7.06 2.12
C GLY A 27 13.34 5.69 1.85
N LEU A 28 12.21 5.38 2.47
CA LEU A 28 11.53 4.14 2.17
C LEU A 28 10.89 4.25 0.79
N THR A 29 11.21 3.32 -0.10
CA THR A 29 10.57 3.28 -1.42
C THR A 29 9.27 2.48 -1.34
N VAL A 30 8.45 2.57 -2.38
CA VAL A 30 7.25 1.73 -2.51
C VAL A 30 7.63 0.26 -2.46
N GLU A 31 8.74 -0.12 -3.10
CA GLU A 31 9.23 -1.50 -3.03
C GLU A 31 9.52 -1.89 -1.57
N GLY A 32 10.17 -1.03 -0.82
CA GLY A 32 10.45 -1.25 0.60
C GLY A 32 9.17 -1.36 1.43
N LEU A 33 8.16 -0.56 1.09
CA LEU A 33 6.85 -0.65 1.74
C LEU A 33 6.22 -2.01 1.49
N LEU A 34 6.26 -2.51 0.25
CA LEU A 34 5.70 -3.82 -0.07
C LEU A 34 6.40 -4.93 0.71
N GLN A 35 7.72 -4.83 0.87
CA GLN A 35 8.47 -5.79 1.69
C GLN A 35 8.02 -5.74 3.16
N ALA A 36 7.86 -4.54 3.70
CA ALA A 36 7.42 -4.37 5.08
C ALA A 36 6.01 -4.92 5.30
N LEU A 37 5.12 -4.68 4.34
CA LEU A 37 3.76 -5.19 4.42
C LEU A 37 3.71 -6.71 4.35
N GLU A 38 4.57 -7.32 3.54
CA GLU A 38 4.65 -8.78 3.46
C GLU A 38 5.09 -9.38 4.80
N ILE A 39 5.99 -8.73 5.51
CA ILE A 39 6.43 -9.17 6.83
C ILE A 39 5.28 -9.08 7.84
N GLU A 40 4.55 -7.96 7.83
CA GLU A 40 3.44 -7.75 8.75
C GLU A 40 2.24 -8.64 8.45
N ILE A 41 1.94 -8.85 7.16
CA ILE A 41 0.79 -9.61 6.71
C ILE A 41 1.28 -10.60 5.65
N PRO A 42 1.69 -11.81 6.05
CA PRO A 42 2.16 -12.80 5.07
C PRO A 42 1.14 -13.03 3.96
N GLY A 43 1.61 -12.95 2.71
CA GLY A 43 0.74 -13.03 1.53
C GLY A 43 0.28 -11.69 0.99
N ALA A 44 0.55 -10.59 1.70
CA ALA A 44 0.08 -9.27 1.29
C ALA A 44 0.67 -8.85 -0.05
N ARG A 45 1.95 -9.11 -0.29
CA ARG A 45 2.60 -8.67 -1.52
C ARG A 45 1.89 -9.21 -2.77
N ALA A 46 1.52 -10.48 -2.76
CA ALA A 46 0.83 -11.08 -3.89
C ALA A 46 -0.53 -10.42 -4.13
N GLN A 47 -1.24 -10.08 -3.07
CA GLN A 47 -2.52 -9.40 -3.18
C GLN A 47 -2.36 -7.96 -3.68
N LEU A 48 -1.35 -7.26 -3.18
CA LEU A 48 -1.16 -5.83 -3.47
C LEU A 48 -0.52 -5.57 -4.83
N THR A 49 0.14 -6.56 -5.41
CA THR A 49 0.75 -6.44 -6.73
C THR A 49 -0.01 -7.19 -7.81
N ALA A 50 -1.20 -7.69 -7.50
CA ALA A 50 -2.05 -8.37 -8.48
C ALA A 50 -2.47 -7.38 -9.59
N PRO A 51 -2.72 -7.89 -10.81
CA PRO A 51 -3.12 -7.01 -11.91
C PRO A 51 -4.33 -6.15 -11.56
N GLY A 52 -4.28 -4.87 -11.91
CA GLY A 52 -5.36 -3.93 -11.68
C GLY A 52 -5.35 -3.24 -10.34
N ILE A 53 -4.52 -3.69 -9.40
CA ILE A 53 -4.39 -3.00 -8.10
C ILE A 53 -3.64 -1.69 -8.33
N ARG A 54 -4.17 -0.61 -7.75
CA ARG A 54 -3.56 0.71 -7.87
C ARG A 54 -3.10 1.19 -6.49
N LEU A 55 -2.02 1.94 -6.53
CA LEU A 55 -1.45 2.56 -5.34
C LEU A 55 -1.58 4.07 -5.45
N ALA A 56 -2.08 4.71 -4.40
CA ALA A 56 -2.09 6.16 -4.31
C ALA A 56 -1.29 6.59 -3.08
N VAL A 57 -0.50 7.63 -3.25
CA VAL A 57 0.23 8.29 -2.16
C VAL A 57 -0.32 9.71 -2.05
N ASN A 58 -0.90 10.03 -0.91
CA ASN A 58 -1.55 11.32 -0.68
C ASN A 58 -2.52 11.66 -1.82
N GLN A 59 -3.33 10.66 -2.23
CA GLN A 59 -4.38 10.79 -3.24
C GLN A 59 -3.85 10.96 -4.68
N THR A 60 -2.57 10.70 -4.92
CA THR A 60 -1.99 10.72 -6.25
C THR A 60 -1.56 9.31 -6.62
N PHE A 61 -2.02 8.80 -7.76
CA PHE A 61 -1.64 7.46 -8.21
C PHE A 61 -0.17 7.41 -8.57
N ILE A 62 0.51 6.38 -8.06
CA ILE A 62 1.93 6.16 -8.25
C ILE A 62 2.11 4.78 -8.87
N GLU A 63 2.92 4.68 -9.92
CA GLU A 63 3.22 3.41 -10.58
C GLU A 63 4.65 2.95 -10.36
N ASP A 64 5.55 3.88 -10.03
CA ASP A 64 6.98 3.59 -9.89
C ASP A 64 7.28 3.06 -8.49
N VAL A 65 7.74 1.81 -8.41
CA VAL A 65 8.11 1.19 -7.12
C VAL A 65 9.34 1.83 -6.49
N ALA A 66 10.08 2.64 -7.23
CA ALA A 66 11.20 3.41 -6.70
C ALA A 66 10.77 4.75 -6.09
N PHE A 67 9.48 5.08 -6.15
CA PHE A 67 8.96 6.30 -5.55
C PHE A 67 9.28 6.32 -4.06
N VAL A 68 9.82 7.46 -3.58
CA VAL A 68 10.26 7.61 -2.19
C VAL A 68 9.13 8.16 -1.33
N LEU A 69 8.89 7.48 -0.22
CA LEU A 69 7.87 7.85 0.75
C LEU A 69 8.47 8.71 1.86
N ASN A 70 7.66 9.58 2.42
CA ASN A 70 8.05 10.47 3.50
C ASN A 70 7.20 10.21 4.74
N PRO A 71 7.71 10.53 5.94
CA PRO A 71 6.89 10.45 7.15
C PRO A 71 5.61 11.26 7.00
N GLY A 72 4.50 10.69 7.44
CA GLY A 72 3.20 11.33 7.33
C GLY A 72 2.43 11.04 6.06
N ASP A 73 3.06 10.36 5.09
CA ASP A 73 2.36 10.01 3.85
C ASP A 73 1.20 9.05 4.13
N GLU A 74 0.13 9.23 3.39
CA GLU A 74 -1.03 8.36 3.41
C GLU A 74 -1.04 7.52 2.14
N ILE A 75 -1.00 6.20 2.31
CA ILE A 75 -0.94 5.25 1.21
C ILE A 75 -2.27 4.52 1.12
N ALA A 76 -2.80 4.40 -0.09
CA ALA A 76 -4.03 3.66 -0.33
C ALA A 76 -3.80 2.62 -1.42
N PHE A 77 -4.20 1.39 -1.15
CA PHE A 77 -4.25 0.33 -2.17
C PHE A 77 -5.70 0.11 -2.56
N LEU A 78 -5.97 0.21 -3.85
CA LEU A 78 -7.32 0.14 -4.39
C LEU A 78 -7.41 -0.99 -5.42
N PRO A 79 -8.42 -1.85 -5.29
CA PRO A 79 -8.64 -2.89 -6.30
C PRO A 79 -9.15 -2.26 -7.59
N PRO A 80 -9.10 -3.00 -8.70
CA PRO A 80 -9.64 -2.49 -9.95
C PRO A 80 -11.14 -2.23 -9.81
N VAL A 81 -11.59 -1.14 -10.41
CA VAL A 81 -13.01 -0.87 -10.53
C VAL A 81 -13.53 -1.78 -11.61
N THR A 82 -14.26 -2.80 -11.22
CA THR A 82 -14.99 -3.59 -12.20
C THR A 82 -16.18 -2.74 -12.59
N GLY A 83 -16.02 -2.02 -13.66
CA GLY A 83 -17.06 -1.16 -14.15
C GLY A 83 -18.27 -1.99 -14.50
N GLY A 84 -19.22 -1.83 -13.75
CA GLY A 84 -20.46 -2.54 -13.92
C GLY A 84 -20.99 -2.53 -15.31
#